data_bd56f20aa7120e473caba813a3154b68
#
_entry.id   bd56f20aa7120e473caba813a3154b68
#
_cell.length_a   1.000
_cell.length_b   1.000
_cell.length_c   1.000
_cell.angle_alpha   90.00
_cell.angle_beta   90.00
_cell.angle_gamma   90.00
#
_symmetry.space_group_name_H-M   'P 1'
#
loop_
_entity.id
_entity.type
_entity.pdbx_description
1 polymer ?
#
loop_
_entity_poly.entity_id
_entity_poly.type
_entity_poly.pdbx_seq_one_letter_code
_entity_poly.pdbx_strand_id
1 'polypeptide(L)'
;MRILGIDCGSARTGYGVIESDGRDHRMLVSGTICTNTRWPFEKRLLEIAGELRRVMREQRPEFAAVEEVFHAVNARTALKLAHVRGAVLLAIAEAGVELAEYSPLEVKMNVVGYGRAEKCQVQLMVQSILGLREAIVSEDAADALAVALCHATHEATSRRLA
;
A
#
# COMPACT_ATOMS: atom_id res chain seq x y z
N MET A 1 5.04 3.50 -15.47
CA MET A 1 4.67 2.31 -14.65
C MET A 1 3.52 2.64 -13.71
N ARG A 2 2.60 1.70 -13.55
CA ARG A 2 1.52 1.80 -12.55
C ARG A 2 1.83 0.91 -11.36
N ILE A 3 1.67 1.45 -10.18
CA ILE A 3 2.03 0.80 -8.92
C ILE A 3 0.84 0.87 -7.98
N LEU A 4 0.40 -0.29 -7.47
CA LEU A 4 -0.58 -0.42 -6.42
C LEU A 4 0.14 -0.55 -5.09
N GLY A 5 0.01 0.42 -4.21
CA GLY A 5 0.43 0.31 -2.80
C GLY A 5 -0.69 -0.23 -1.93
N ILE A 6 -0.35 -1.06 -0.96
CA ILE A 6 -1.31 -1.68 -0.04
C ILE A 6 -0.77 -1.59 1.39
N ASP A 7 -1.61 -1.07 2.30
CA ASP A 7 -1.42 -1.11 3.75
C ASP A 7 -2.41 -2.10 4.36
N CYS A 8 -1.91 -3.25 4.82
CA CYS A 8 -2.73 -4.37 5.27
C CYS A 8 -3.28 -4.17 6.67
N GLY A 9 -4.60 -4.19 6.82
CA GLY A 9 -5.28 -4.19 8.11
C GLY A 9 -6.55 -5.04 8.10
N SER A 10 -6.88 -5.67 9.22
CA SER A 10 -8.02 -6.59 9.28
C SER A 10 -9.39 -5.89 9.32
N ALA A 11 -9.47 -4.70 9.87
CA ALA A 11 -10.69 -3.89 9.89
C ALA A 11 -10.71 -2.87 8.74
N ARG A 12 -9.54 -2.39 8.37
CA ARG A 12 -9.32 -1.38 7.34
C ARG A 12 -8.06 -1.74 6.58
N THR A 13 -8.14 -1.87 5.27
CA THR A 13 -6.99 -2.06 4.38
C THR A 13 -6.91 -0.86 3.44
N GLY A 14 -5.81 -0.13 3.50
CA GLY A 14 -5.55 0.98 2.60
C GLY A 14 -5.07 0.50 1.23
N TYR A 15 -5.47 1.20 0.17
CA TYR A 15 -4.90 1.02 -1.15
C TYR A 15 -4.71 2.36 -1.86
N GLY A 16 -3.70 2.43 -2.70
CA GLY A 16 -3.47 3.58 -3.56
C GLY A 16 -2.75 3.18 -4.84
N VAL A 17 -3.22 3.68 -5.97
CA VAL A 17 -2.59 3.45 -7.27
C VAL A 17 -2.00 4.74 -7.79
N ILE A 18 -0.73 4.70 -8.13
CA ILE A 18 -0.02 5.80 -8.76
C ILE A 18 0.46 5.41 -10.16
N GLU A 19 0.58 6.40 -11.01
CA GLU A 19 1.34 6.32 -12.25
C GLU A 19 2.64 7.12 -12.09
N SER A 20 3.76 6.52 -12.45
CA SER A 20 5.09 7.12 -12.27
C SER A 20 5.98 6.88 -13.48
N ASP A 21 6.77 7.88 -13.87
CA ASP A 21 7.85 7.75 -14.83
C ASP A 21 9.24 7.65 -14.17
N GLY A 22 9.26 7.64 -12.82
CA GLY A 22 10.48 7.61 -12.00
C GLY A 22 10.93 8.99 -11.49
N ARG A 23 10.25 10.07 -11.90
CA ARG A 23 10.46 11.44 -11.40
C ARG A 23 9.15 12.08 -10.99
N ASP A 24 8.18 12.03 -11.88
CA ASP A 24 6.85 12.58 -11.66
C ASP A 24 5.88 11.46 -11.28
N HIS A 25 5.03 11.75 -10.31
CA HIS A 25 4.08 10.78 -9.76
C HIS A 25 2.68 11.37 -9.77
N ARG A 26 1.71 10.59 -10.24
CA ARG A 26 0.30 10.99 -10.27
C ARG A 26 -0.56 9.94 -9.60
N MET A 27 -1.36 10.34 -8.63
CA MET A 27 -2.38 9.47 -8.04
C MET A 27 -3.50 9.22 -9.05
N LEU A 28 -3.84 7.95 -9.28
CA LEU A 28 -4.97 7.53 -10.11
C LEU A 28 -6.21 7.29 -9.26
N VAL A 29 -6.06 6.54 -8.17
CA VAL A 29 -7.13 6.24 -7.22
C VAL A 29 -6.51 5.89 -5.87
N SER A 30 -7.22 6.19 -4.80
CA SER A 30 -6.88 5.71 -3.46
C SER A 30 -8.15 5.49 -2.64
N GLY A 31 -8.07 4.66 -1.62
CA GLY A 31 -9.21 4.38 -0.77
C GLY A 31 -8.88 3.44 0.38
N THR A 32 -9.91 3.13 1.15
CA THR A 32 -9.85 2.19 2.28
C THR A 32 -10.95 1.15 2.13
N ILE A 33 -10.58 -0.11 2.18
CA ILE A 33 -11.50 -1.23 2.26
C ILE A 33 -11.85 -1.41 3.75
N CYS A 34 -13.09 -1.07 4.11
CA CYS A 34 -13.58 -1.18 5.48
C CYS A 34 -14.41 -2.46 5.60
N THR A 35 -13.97 -3.41 6.41
CA THR A 35 -14.71 -4.66 6.66
C THR A 35 -15.59 -4.53 7.90
N ASN A 36 -16.75 -5.21 7.89
CA ASN A 36 -17.58 -5.29 9.08
C ASN A 36 -16.93 -6.23 10.13
N THR A 37 -16.50 -5.66 11.25
CA THR A 37 -15.82 -6.40 12.32
C THR A 37 -16.68 -7.44 13.03
N ARG A 38 -18.01 -7.41 12.83
CA ARG A 38 -18.97 -8.42 13.34
C ARG A 38 -19.07 -9.63 12.44
N TRP A 39 -18.57 -9.56 11.20
CA TRP A 39 -18.59 -10.69 10.30
C TRP A 39 -17.52 -11.73 10.67
N PRO A 40 -17.76 -13.02 10.34
CA PRO A 40 -16.75 -14.04 10.41
C PRO A 40 -15.48 -13.61 9.68
N PHE A 41 -14.33 -13.99 10.21
CA PHE A 41 -13.06 -13.45 9.74
C PHE A 41 -12.76 -13.83 8.27
N GLU A 42 -13.14 -15.06 7.88
CA GLU A 42 -12.99 -15.52 6.49
C GLU A 42 -13.79 -14.70 5.49
N LYS A 43 -14.98 -14.20 5.88
CA LYS A 43 -15.77 -13.29 5.03
C LYS A 43 -15.10 -11.93 4.86
N ARG A 44 -14.44 -11.46 5.91
CA ARG A 44 -13.66 -10.21 5.86
C ARG A 44 -12.45 -10.35 4.95
N LEU A 45 -11.75 -11.49 5.00
CA LEU A 45 -10.66 -11.80 4.06
C LEU A 45 -11.14 -11.83 2.60
N LEU A 46 -12.30 -12.45 2.38
CA LEU A 46 -12.92 -12.51 1.04
C LEU A 46 -13.25 -11.09 0.51
N GLU A 47 -13.79 -10.22 1.36
CA GLU A 47 -14.10 -8.83 1.00
C GLU A 47 -12.83 -8.06 0.62
N ILE A 48 -11.78 -8.13 1.45
CA ILE A 48 -10.50 -7.46 1.17
C ILE A 48 -9.91 -7.96 -0.16
N ALA A 49 -9.81 -9.27 -0.33
CA ALA A 49 -9.25 -9.85 -1.55
C ALA A 49 -10.11 -9.54 -2.79
N GLY A 50 -11.44 -9.54 -2.65
CA GLY A 50 -12.38 -9.22 -3.72
C GLY A 50 -12.23 -7.77 -4.22
N GLU A 51 -12.14 -6.81 -3.31
CA GLU A 51 -11.93 -5.40 -3.65
C GLU A 51 -10.56 -5.15 -4.27
N LEU A 52 -9.50 -5.76 -3.76
CA LEU A 52 -8.17 -5.63 -4.37
C LEU A 52 -8.12 -6.23 -5.78
N ARG A 53 -8.76 -7.39 -6.00
CA ARG A 53 -8.90 -7.96 -7.36
C ARG A 53 -9.66 -7.00 -8.30
N ARG A 54 -10.69 -6.32 -7.80
CA ARG A 54 -11.41 -5.30 -8.57
C ARG A 54 -10.50 -4.14 -8.95
N VAL A 55 -9.77 -3.58 -7.98
CA VAL A 55 -8.82 -2.48 -8.21
C VAL A 55 -7.75 -2.89 -9.23
N MET A 56 -7.16 -4.08 -9.11
CA MET A 56 -6.15 -4.57 -10.05
C MET A 56 -6.71 -4.76 -11.47
N ARG A 57 -7.94 -5.26 -11.62
CA ARG A 57 -8.59 -5.37 -12.94
C ARG A 57 -8.83 -4.02 -13.60
N GLU A 58 -9.30 -3.04 -12.81
CA GLU A 58 -9.65 -1.70 -13.30
C GLU A 58 -8.41 -0.87 -13.62
N GLN A 59 -7.43 -0.88 -12.73
CA GLN A 59 -6.25 -0.01 -12.82
C GLN A 59 -5.09 -0.65 -13.58
N ARG A 60 -5.04 -1.99 -13.67
CA ARG A 60 -3.98 -2.78 -14.34
C ARG A 60 -2.58 -2.35 -13.91
N PRO A 61 -2.23 -2.42 -12.62
CA PRO A 61 -0.90 -2.09 -12.15
C PRO A 61 0.11 -3.12 -12.66
N GLU A 62 1.34 -2.66 -12.91
CA GLU A 62 2.48 -3.52 -13.24
C GLU A 62 3.06 -4.13 -11.96
N PHE A 63 3.06 -3.32 -10.87
CA PHE A 63 3.60 -3.71 -9.57
C PHE A 63 2.56 -3.54 -8.46
N ALA A 64 2.64 -4.41 -7.47
CA ALA A 64 1.96 -4.26 -6.18
C ALA A 64 3.01 -4.17 -5.08
N ALA A 65 3.03 -3.07 -4.35
CA ALA A 65 3.92 -2.82 -3.23
C ALA A 65 3.17 -2.97 -1.92
N VAL A 66 3.68 -3.81 -1.01
CA VAL A 66 3.04 -4.13 0.27
C VAL A 66 4.00 -3.83 1.42
N GLU A 67 3.51 -3.19 2.47
CA GLU A 67 4.32 -2.98 3.67
C GLU A 67 4.49 -4.30 4.44
N GLU A 68 5.72 -4.58 4.88
CA GLU A 68 6.00 -5.72 5.76
C GLU A 68 5.49 -5.45 7.16
N VAL A 69 4.83 -6.46 7.76
CA VAL A 69 4.29 -6.36 9.12
C VAL A 69 5.30 -6.92 10.11
N PHE A 70 6.07 -6.06 10.79
CA PHE A 70 7.04 -6.45 11.79
C PHE A 70 6.56 -6.33 13.24
N HIS A 71 5.56 -5.52 13.52
CA HIS A 71 5.12 -5.26 14.87
C HIS A 71 3.62 -5.42 15.03
N ALA A 72 3.24 -6.33 15.92
CA ALA A 72 1.87 -6.44 16.41
C ALA A 72 1.88 -6.36 17.94
N VAL A 73 0.84 -5.75 18.50
CA VAL A 73 0.69 -5.54 19.96
C VAL A 73 0.69 -6.86 20.73
N ASN A 74 0.23 -7.95 20.09
CA ASN A 74 0.20 -9.29 20.65
C ASN A 74 0.11 -10.36 19.54
N ALA A 75 0.34 -11.63 19.91
CA ALA A 75 0.33 -12.77 18.99
C ALA A 75 -0.99 -12.91 18.21
N ARG A 76 -2.14 -12.66 18.85
CA ARG A 76 -3.46 -12.76 18.19
C ARG A 76 -3.62 -11.73 17.08
N THR A 77 -3.17 -10.50 17.30
CA THR A 77 -3.17 -9.45 16.29
C THR A 77 -2.20 -9.77 15.17
N ALA A 78 -1.00 -10.28 15.51
CA ALA A 78 -0.01 -10.72 14.51
C ALA A 78 -0.57 -11.78 13.58
N LEU A 79 -1.23 -12.81 14.13
CA LEU A 79 -1.85 -13.90 13.35
C LEU A 79 -2.96 -13.35 12.42
N LYS A 80 -3.82 -12.45 12.90
CA LYS A 80 -4.85 -11.81 12.06
C LYS A 80 -4.25 -11.04 10.91
N LEU A 81 -3.21 -10.24 11.16
CA LEU A 81 -2.51 -9.49 10.12
C LEU A 81 -1.82 -10.42 9.11
N ALA A 82 -1.21 -11.51 9.58
CA ALA A 82 -0.61 -12.52 8.71
C ALA A 82 -1.65 -13.16 7.76
N HIS A 83 -2.85 -13.47 8.27
CA HIS A 83 -3.94 -13.99 7.43
C HIS A 83 -4.41 -12.96 6.39
N VAL A 84 -4.59 -11.68 6.78
CA VAL A 84 -4.94 -10.61 5.84
C VAL A 84 -3.88 -10.50 4.76
N ARG A 85 -2.61 -10.43 5.18
CA ARG A 85 -1.48 -10.36 4.25
C ARG A 85 -1.45 -11.55 3.31
N GLY A 86 -1.66 -12.78 3.80
CA GLY A 86 -1.74 -13.98 2.97
C GLY A 86 -2.84 -13.89 1.90
N ALA A 87 -4.02 -13.37 2.25
CA ALA A 87 -5.11 -13.15 1.29
C ALA A 87 -4.76 -12.08 0.25
N VAL A 88 -4.07 -11.01 0.65
CA VAL A 88 -3.57 -9.95 -0.24
C VAL A 88 -2.54 -10.51 -1.22
N LEU A 89 -1.52 -11.22 -0.71
CA LEU A 89 -0.47 -11.83 -1.55
C LEU A 89 -1.05 -12.82 -2.56
N LEU A 90 -2.03 -13.63 -2.13
CA LEU A 90 -2.73 -14.54 -3.03
C LEU A 90 -3.47 -13.79 -4.14
N ALA A 91 -4.19 -12.72 -3.81
CA ALA A 91 -4.91 -11.92 -4.81
C ALA A 91 -3.96 -11.24 -5.82
N ILE A 92 -2.77 -10.79 -5.37
CA ILE A 92 -1.73 -10.23 -6.25
C ILE A 92 -1.19 -11.30 -7.20
N ALA A 93 -0.85 -12.48 -6.67
CA ALA A 93 -0.33 -13.59 -7.46
C ALA A 93 -1.34 -14.09 -8.50
N GLU A 94 -2.63 -14.21 -8.15
CA GLU A 94 -3.71 -14.57 -9.08
C GLU A 94 -3.88 -13.55 -10.21
N ALA A 95 -3.64 -12.26 -9.92
CA ALA A 95 -3.71 -11.20 -10.91
C ALA A 95 -2.47 -11.14 -11.83
N GLY A 96 -1.41 -11.90 -11.53
CA GLY A 96 -0.14 -11.88 -12.27
C GLY A 96 0.61 -10.55 -12.15
N VAL A 97 0.37 -9.78 -11.07
CA VAL A 97 1.04 -8.52 -10.77
C VAL A 97 2.35 -8.80 -10.04
N GLU A 98 3.43 -8.09 -10.38
CA GLU A 98 4.71 -8.26 -9.72
C GLU A 98 4.68 -7.70 -8.31
N LEU A 99 5.11 -8.50 -7.32
CA LEU A 99 5.11 -8.13 -5.90
C LEU A 99 6.43 -7.49 -5.48
N ALA A 100 6.35 -6.39 -4.75
CA ALA A 100 7.45 -5.79 -4.00
C ALA A 100 7.04 -5.59 -2.54
N GLU A 101 7.98 -5.76 -1.62
CA GLU A 101 7.75 -5.68 -0.18
C GLU A 101 8.75 -4.70 0.44
N TYR A 102 8.27 -3.86 1.36
CA TYR A 102 9.06 -2.82 2.00
C TYR A 102 8.82 -2.76 3.50
N SER A 103 9.89 -2.63 4.27
CA SER A 103 9.77 -2.36 5.70
C SER A 103 9.22 -0.94 5.96
N PRO A 104 8.57 -0.70 7.11
CA PRO A 104 8.15 0.65 7.52
C PRO A 104 9.29 1.67 7.54
N LEU A 105 10.50 1.22 7.87
CA LEU A 105 11.69 2.06 7.86
C LEU A 105 12.06 2.50 6.44
N GLU A 106 12.06 1.58 5.48
CA GLU A 106 12.35 1.89 4.08
C GLU A 106 11.33 2.85 3.50
N VAL A 107 10.03 2.65 3.78
CA VAL A 107 8.97 3.57 3.35
C VAL A 107 9.23 4.98 3.88
N LYS A 108 9.50 5.14 5.18
CA LYS A 108 9.80 6.45 5.78
C LYS A 108 11.06 7.09 5.20
N MET A 109 12.13 6.32 5.05
CA MET A 109 13.38 6.82 4.48
C MET A 109 13.22 7.29 3.04
N ASN A 110 12.46 6.57 2.24
CA ASN A 110 12.22 6.94 0.84
C ASN A 110 11.30 8.15 0.69
N VAL A 111 10.21 8.22 1.49
CA VAL A 111 9.20 9.28 1.35
C VAL A 111 9.64 10.58 2.02
N VAL A 112 10.21 10.51 3.22
CA VAL A 112 10.55 11.70 4.05
C VAL A 112 12.06 11.94 4.16
N GLY A 113 12.88 10.92 3.85
CA GLY A 113 14.33 10.95 4.06
C GLY A 113 14.75 10.73 5.52
N TYR A 114 13.81 10.37 6.41
CA TYR A 114 14.05 10.24 7.84
C TYR A 114 13.24 9.10 8.46
N GLY A 115 13.94 8.07 8.96
CA GLY A 115 13.31 6.82 9.43
C GLY A 115 12.46 6.94 10.70
N ARG A 116 12.64 8.02 11.51
CA ARG A 116 11.82 8.31 12.70
C ARG A 116 10.70 9.34 12.42
N ALA A 117 10.39 9.57 11.15
CA ALA A 117 9.31 10.47 10.78
C ALA A 117 7.98 10.05 11.43
N GLU A 118 7.24 11.03 11.93
CA GLU A 118 5.90 10.80 12.44
C GLU A 118 4.92 10.57 11.29
N LYS A 119 3.82 9.90 11.59
CA LYS A 119 2.80 9.56 10.58
C LYS A 119 2.28 10.78 9.83
N CYS A 120 2.03 11.88 10.53
CA CYS A 120 1.58 13.13 9.90
C CYS A 120 2.60 13.71 8.92
N GLN A 121 3.90 13.56 9.18
CA GLN A 121 4.96 14.01 8.28
C GLN A 121 5.00 13.17 6.99
N VAL A 122 4.81 11.86 7.11
CA VAL A 122 4.71 10.96 5.94
C VAL A 122 3.51 11.37 5.08
N GLN A 123 2.34 11.59 5.67
CA GLN A 123 1.12 11.99 4.95
C GLN A 123 1.28 13.32 4.23
N LEU A 124 1.84 14.32 4.88
CA LEU A 124 2.12 15.64 4.27
C LEU A 124 3.09 15.51 3.09
N MET A 125 4.12 14.69 3.23
CA MET A 125 5.09 14.47 2.16
C MET A 125 4.46 13.71 0.98
N VAL A 126 3.67 12.68 1.21
CA VAL A 126 2.90 11.97 0.18
C VAL A 126 2.01 12.95 -0.59
N GLN A 127 1.27 13.80 0.12
CA GLN A 127 0.42 14.82 -0.49
C GLN A 127 1.24 15.79 -1.36
N SER A 128 2.39 16.25 -0.87
CA SER A 128 3.29 17.15 -1.59
C SER A 128 3.88 16.50 -2.85
N ILE A 129 4.38 15.27 -2.73
CA ILE A 129 4.98 14.53 -3.86
C ILE A 129 3.95 14.29 -4.97
N LEU A 130 2.72 13.97 -4.60
CA LEU A 130 1.62 13.73 -5.54
C LEU A 130 0.94 15.01 -6.02
N GLY A 131 1.35 16.21 -5.54
CA GLY A 131 0.77 17.49 -5.91
C GLY A 131 -0.71 17.64 -5.61
N LEU A 132 -1.20 17.00 -4.54
CA LEU A 132 -2.62 16.98 -4.19
C LEU A 132 -3.01 18.29 -3.53
N ARG A 133 -4.09 18.92 -4.02
CA ARG A 133 -4.66 20.15 -3.44
C ARG A 133 -5.50 19.88 -2.20
N GLU A 134 -6.11 18.72 -2.13
CA GLU A 134 -6.96 18.28 -1.02
C GLU A 134 -6.26 17.18 -0.21
N ALA A 135 -6.63 17.08 1.07
CA ALA A 135 -6.11 16.02 1.92
C ALA A 135 -6.53 14.64 1.41
N ILE A 136 -5.66 13.65 1.61
CA ILE A 136 -5.97 12.25 1.28
C ILE A 136 -7.11 11.77 2.17
N VAL A 137 -8.07 11.08 1.56
CA VAL A 137 -9.37 10.70 2.18
C VAL A 137 -9.22 9.94 3.51
N SER A 138 -8.15 9.16 3.68
CA SER A 138 -7.92 8.42 4.92
C SER A 138 -6.43 8.20 5.17
N GLU A 139 -6.08 7.96 6.44
CA GLU A 139 -4.71 7.61 6.84
C GLU A 139 -4.23 6.32 6.17
N ASP A 140 -5.08 5.28 6.13
CA ASP A 140 -4.74 3.99 5.52
C ASP A 140 -4.44 4.14 4.01
N ALA A 141 -5.20 5.01 3.32
CA ALA A 141 -4.93 5.32 1.90
C ALA A 141 -3.61 6.09 1.73
N ALA A 142 -3.29 7.02 2.65
CA ALA A 142 -2.02 7.75 2.62
C ALA A 142 -0.83 6.82 2.87
N ASP A 143 -0.95 5.88 3.81
CA ASP A 143 0.07 4.89 4.10
C ASP A 143 0.30 3.97 2.88
N ALA A 144 -0.78 3.51 2.24
CA ALA A 144 -0.70 2.73 0.99
C ALA A 144 -0.03 3.50 -0.16
N LEU A 145 -0.35 4.79 -0.33
CA LEU A 145 0.31 5.65 -1.32
C LEU A 145 1.80 5.84 -1.01
N ALA A 146 2.20 5.93 0.28
CA ALA A 146 3.60 5.99 0.69
C ALA A 146 4.37 4.75 0.25
N VAL A 147 3.77 3.56 0.40
CA VAL A 147 4.36 2.29 -0.06
C VAL A 147 4.52 2.27 -1.59
N ALA A 148 3.54 2.76 -2.34
CA ALA A 148 3.62 2.88 -3.80
C ALA A 148 4.74 3.83 -4.25
N LEU A 149 4.90 4.99 -3.58
CA LEU A 149 5.98 5.95 -3.84
C LEU A 149 7.36 5.37 -3.51
N CYS A 150 7.46 4.60 -2.42
CA CYS A 150 8.68 3.89 -2.07
C CYS A 150 9.13 2.97 -3.21
N HIS A 151 8.21 2.16 -3.75
CA HIS A 151 8.50 1.30 -4.90
C HIS A 151 8.91 2.10 -6.15
N ALA A 152 8.23 3.19 -6.45
CA ALA A 152 8.56 4.05 -7.60
C ALA A 152 10.01 4.56 -7.52
N THR A 153 10.48 4.93 -6.33
CA THR A 153 11.85 5.40 -6.10
C THR A 153 12.87 4.27 -6.26
N HIS A 154 12.56 3.08 -5.74
CA HIS A 154 13.43 1.89 -5.89
C HIS A 154 13.60 1.51 -7.36
N GLU A 155 12.50 1.41 -8.12
CA GLU A 155 12.52 1.10 -9.55
C GLU A 155 13.31 2.15 -10.35
N ALA A 156 13.11 3.44 -10.08
CA ALA A 156 13.85 4.51 -10.74
C ALA A 156 15.35 4.42 -10.48
N THR A 157 15.75 4.00 -9.27
CA THR A 157 17.15 3.81 -8.89
C THR A 157 17.75 2.59 -9.57
N SER A 158 17.05 1.46 -9.56
CA SER A 158 17.48 0.21 -10.20
C SER A 158 17.71 0.39 -11.70
N ARG A 159 16.80 1.09 -12.39
CA ARG A 159 16.92 1.39 -13.83
C ARG A 159 18.07 2.33 -14.19
N ARG A 160 18.55 3.15 -13.25
CA ARG A 160 19.73 4.03 -13.47
C ARG A 160 21.05 3.30 -13.27
N LEU A 161 21.05 2.19 -12.53
CA LEU A 161 22.22 1.40 -12.21
C LEU A 161 22.42 0.23 -13.19
N ALA A 162 21.41 -0.11 -13.96
CA ALA A 162 21.44 -1.14 -15.01
C ALA A 162 21.90 -0.55 -16.35
#